data_cfcfd885920c5abdfb59e4c098206101
#
_entry.id   cfcfd885920c5abdfb59e4c098206101
#
_cell.length_a   1.000
_cell.length_b   1.000
_cell.length_c   1.000
_cell.angle_alpha   90.00
_cell.angle_beta   90.00
_cell.angle_gamma   90.00
#
_symmetry.space_group_name_H-M   'P 1'
#
loop_
_entity.id
_entity.type
_entity.pdbx_description
1 polymer ?
#
loop_
_entity_poly.entity_id
_entity_poly.type
_entity_poly.pdbx_seq_one_letter_code
_entity_poly.pdbx_strand_id
1 'polypeptide(L)'
;MSAAAAVARVGEIEAMIARSAGVQPADAASSTAFQQQLIQASASGPGLGLSTGGTAATTGAAGTSGGDGPYKAEIDGAAAKYGIDPALLRGLIRQESNFNPSAGSPAGAQGLCQLMPGTAAALGCTNPNDPAQNIDAGAKYLRQQLDAFGGDVSKALAAYNAGPGAVKRYGGVPPYAETQNYVRQVQAYADEYRSQSQSQPVAAPAAPGPLPYSTV
;
A
#
# COMPACT_ATOMS: atom_id res chain seq x y z
N MET A 1 10.76 -10.39 -9.95
CA MET A 1 10.13 -10.85 -8.67
C MET A 1 10.09 -12.36 -8.68
N SER A 2 10.59 -13.02 -7.65
CA SER A 2 10.53 -14.49 -7.56
C SER A 2 9.14 -14.90 -7.06
N ALA A 3 8.45 -15.74 -7.84
CA ALA A 3 7.12 -16.28 -7.51
C ALA A 3 7.07 -16.99 -6.14
N ALA A 4 8.20 -17.47 -5.65
CA ALA A 4 8.32 -18.14 -4.36
C ALA A 4 8.13 -17.19 -3.16
N ALA A 5 8.60 -15.95 -3.24
CA ALA A 5 8.42 -14.96 -2.17
C ALA A 5 6.95 -14.47 -2.07
N ALA A 6 6.27 -14.35 -3.21
CA ALA A 6 4.85 -13.99 -3.26
C ALA A 6 3.95 -15.09 -2.67
N VAL A 7 4.28 -16.35 -2.89
CA VAL A 7 3.50 -17.50 -2.36
C VAL A 7 3.68 -17.64 -0.84
N ALA A 8 4.88 -17.40 -0.30
CA ALA A 8 5.13 -17.40 1.14
C ALA A 8 4.33 -16.28 1.85
N ARG A 9 4.17 -15.14 1.20
CA ARG A 9 3.39 -13.99 1.65
C ARG A 9 1.90 -14.30 1.82
N VAL A 10 1.32 -15.04 0.88
CA VAL A 10 -0.11 -15.42 0.93
C VAL A 10 -0.39 -16.35 2.11
N GLY A 11 0.41 -17.39 2.31
CA GLY A 11 0.18 -18.38 3.36
C GLY A 11 0.33 -17.81 4.78
N GLU A 12 1.24 -16.85 5.01
CA GLU A 12 1.42 -16.27 6.35
C GLU A 12 0.32 -15.26 6.69
N ILE A 13 -0.15 -14.48 5.71
CA ILE A 13 -1.26 -13.53 5.91
C ILE A 13 -2.57 -14.28 6.16
N GLU A 14 -2.85 -15.32 5.41
CA GLU A 14 -4.04 -16.16 5.62
C GLU A 14 -4.04 -16.84 7.00
N ALA A 15 -2.90 -17.36 7.44
CA ALA A 15 -2.75 -17.95 8.76
C ALA A 15 -2.95 -16.95 9.91
N MET A 16 -2.59 -15.69 9.69
CA MET A 16 -2.77 -14.62 10.69
C MET A 16 -4.23 -14.17 10.76
N ILE A 17 -4.91 -14.06 9.62
CA ILE A 17 -6.35 -13.75 9.55
C ILE A 17 -7.18 -14.85 10.18
N ALA A 18 -6.86 -16.11 9.90
CA ALA A 18 -7.55 -17.26 10.49
C ALA A 18 -7.42 -17.32 12.04
N ARG A 19 -6.27 -16.93 12.58
CA ARG A 19 -6.06 -16.86 14.04
C ARG A 19 -6.80 -15.71 14.71
N SER A 20 -6.91 -14.55 14.03
CA SER A 20 -7.62 -13.39 14.58
C SER A 20 -9.15 -13.53 14.48
N ALA A 21 -9.64 -14.35 13.54
CA ALA A 21 -11.06 -14.60 13.33
C ALA A 21 -11.61 -15.84 14.08
N GLY A 22 -10.75 -16.57 14.82
CA GLY A 22 -11.17 -17.79 15.54
C GLY A 22 -11.55 -18.98 14.64
N VAL A 23 -11.16 -18.95 13.37
CA VAL A 23 -11.44 -20.01 12.39
C VAL A 23 -10.23 -20.96 12.35
N GLN A 24 -10.47 -22.24 12.59
CA GLN A 24 -9.43 -23.27 12.44
C GLN A 24 -9.04 -23.44 10.97
N PRO A 25 -7.74 -23.66 10.67
CA PRO A 25 -7.30 -23.86 9.30
C PRO A 25 -7.90 -25.14 8.72
N ALA A 26 -8.70 -24.98 7.66
CA ALA A 26 -9.13 -26.10 6.84
C ALA A 26 -7.97 -26.59 5.98
N ASP A 27 -7.72 -27.86 6.09
CA ASP A 27 -6.83 -28.78 5.41
C ASP A 27 -5.88 -28.28 4.29
N ALA A 28 -4.60 -28.61 4.50
CA ALA A 28 -3.49 -28.45 3.56
C ALA A 28 -3.66 -29.16 2.18
N ALA A 29 -4.76 -29.88 1.99
CA ALA A 29 -5.06 -30.57 0.73
C ALA A 29 -5.55 -29.66 -0.40
N SER A 30 -6.11 -28.48 -0.06
CA SER A 30 -6.65 -27.53 -1.06
C SER A 30 -5.59 -26.70 -1.76
N SER A 31 -4.44 -26.47 -1.13
CA SER A 31 -3.33 -25.68 -1.70
C SER A 31 -2.58 -26.43 -2.83
N THR A 32 -2.50 -27.75 -2.73
CA THR A 32 -1.80 -28.58 -3.73
C THR A 32 -2.61 -28.71 -5.03
N ALA A 33 -3.93 -28.77 -4.93
CA ALA A 33 -4.82 -28.82 -6.09
C ALA A 33 -4.81 -27.51 -6.90
N PHE A 34 -4.73 -26.39 -6.23
CA PHE A 34 -4.64 -25.07 -6.88
C PHE A 34 -3.30 -24.85 -7.60
N GLN A 35 -2.20 -25.30 -6.99
CA GLN A 35 -0.88 -25.23 -7.64
C GLN A 35 -0.80 -26.09 -8.90
N GLN A 36 -1.43 -27.26 -8.92
CA GLN A 36 -1.47 -28.12 -10.11
C GLN A 36 -2.33 -27.51 -11.24
N GLN A 37 -3.37 -26.78 -10.91
CA GLN A 37 -4.23 -26.10 -11.89
C GLN A 37 -3.55 -24.91 -12.54
N LEU A 38 -2.70 -24.17 -11.80
CA LEU A 38 -1.88 -23.06 -12.34
C LEU A 38 -0.79 -23.55 -13.30
N ILE A 39 -0.19 -24.71 -13.03
CA ILE A 39 0.83 -25.31 -13.92
C ILE A 39 0.19 -25.80 -15.24
N GLN A 40 -1.04 -26.29 -15.22
CA GLN A 40 -1.76 -26.71 -16.42
C GLN A 40 -2.27 -25.53 -17.27
N ALA A 41 -2.64 -24.40 -16.66
CA ALA A 41 -3.09 -23.20 -17.37
C ALA A 41 -1.96 -22.49 -18.13
N SER A 42 -0.71 -22.65 -17.71
CA SER A 42 0.46 -22.06 -18.39
C SER A 42 0.98 -22.86 -19.58
N ALA A 43 0.46 -24.07 -19.80
CA ALA A 43 0.91 -24.97 -20.88
C ALA A 43 0.08 -24.92 -22.17
N SER A 44 -1.00 -24.15 -22.23
CA SER A 44 -1.90 -24.09 -23.39
C SER A 44 -2.07 -22.64 -23.87
N GLY A 45 -1.13 -22.14 -24.69
CA GLY A 45 -1.45 -21.05 -25.62
C GLY A 45 -2.01 -21.63 -26.92
N PRO A 46 -2.72 -20.88 -27.75
CA PRO A 46 -2.11 -19.90 -28.63
C PRO A 46 -2.97 -18.65 -28.96
N GLY A 47 -2.29 -17.54 -29.22
CA GLY A 47 -2.40 -16.76 -30.44
C GLY A 47 -3.63 -15.88 -30.74
N LEU A 48 -3.30 -14.56 -30.88
CA LEU A 48 -3.82 -13.63 -31.88
C LEU A 48 -5.24 -13.01 -31.71
N GLY A 49 -5.23 -11.69 -31.61
CA GLY A 49 -6.43 -10.90 -31.86
C GLY A 49 -6.22 -9.42 -31.56
N LEU A 50 -5.51 -8.69 -32.46
CA LEU A 50 -5.53 -7.25 -32.53
C LEU A 50 -6.96 -6.80 -32.86
N SER A 51 -7.59 -5.98 -32.07
CA SER A 51 -8.73 -5.16 -32.51
C SER A 51 -8.64 -3.77 -31.90
N THR A 52 -8.48 -2.82 -32.79
CA THR A 52 -8.48 -1.38 -32.63
C THR A 52 -9.91 -0.87 -32.39
N GLY A 53 -10.04 0.11 -31.50
CA GLY A 53 -11.13 1.08 -31.59
C GLY A 53 -12.08 1.08 -30.38
N GLY A 54 -12.08 2.20 -29.67
CA GLY A 54 -13.12 2.50 -28.69
C GLY A 54 -12.66 3.55 -27.67
N THR A 55 -12.67 4.82 -28.08
CA THR A 55 -12.58 5.98 -27.20
C THR A 55 -13.77 5.98 -26.24
N ALA A 56 -13.52 5.68 -24.98
CA ALA A 56 -14.45 6.00 -23.89
C ALA A 56 -13.73 6.90 -22.91
N ALA A 57 -14.10 8.16 -22.91
CA ALA A 57 -13.67 9.14 -21.95
C ALA A 57 -14.14 8.70 -20.55
N THR A 58 -13.23 8.18 -19.74
CA THR A 58 -13.47 7.97 -18.31
C THR A 58 -13.03 9.27 -17.64
N THR A 59 -13.99 10.04 -17.20
CA THR A 59 -13.80 11.11 -16.22
C THR A 59 -13.32 10.49 -14.91
N GLY A 60 -12.03 10.16 -14.86
CA GLY A 60 -11.32 9.93 -13.63
C GLY A 60 -11.17 11.30 -12.96
N ALA A 61 -11.75 11.46 -11.79
CA ALA A 61 -11.52 12.62 -10.95
C ALA A 61 -10.00 12.71 -10.70
N ALA A 62 -9.33 13.57 -11.49
CA ALA A 62 -7.99 13.99 -11.25
C ALA A 62 -8.02 14.76 -9.92
N GLY A 63 -7.47 14.15 -8.88
CA GLY A 63 -7.19 14.82 -7.62
C GLY A 63 -6.41 16.09 -7.93
N THR A 64 -6.94 17.20 -7.46
CA THR A 64 -6.44 18.56 -7.63
C THR A 64 -4.95 18.63 -7.33
N SER A 65 -4.19 19.02 -8.33
CA SER A 65 -2.77 19.34 -8.26
C SER A 65 -2.56 20.64 -7.45
N GLY A 66 -2.59 20.53 -6.14
CA GLY A 66 -1.78 21.40 -5.31
C GLY A 66 -0.38 20.76 -5.26
N GLY A 67 0.70 21.53 -5.27
CA GLY A 67 2.09 21.11 -5.49
C GLY A 67 2.70 19.98 -4.67
N ASP A 68 1.90 19.17 -3.99
CA ASP A 68 2.29 18.12 -3.04
C ASP A 68 2.04 16.69 -3.54
N GLY A 69 1.71 16.52 -4.83
CA GLY A 69 1.54 15.21 -5.48
C GLY A 69 0.19 14.52 -5.26
N PRO A 70 -0.02 13.35 -5.91
CA PRO A 70 -1.33 12.68 -5.92
C PRO A 70 -1.75 12.18 -4.54
N TYR A 71 -3.06 12.21 -4.26
CA TYR A 71 -3.72 11.68 -3.05
C TYR A 71 -3.22 12.28 -1.73
N LYS A 72 -2.74 13.53 -1.74
CA LYS A 72 -2.20 14.16 -0.51
C LYS A 72 -3.22 14.21 0.61
N ALA A 73 -4.45 14.63 0.32
CA ALA A 73 -5.50 14.77 1.34
C ALA A 73 -5.87 13.42 1.97
N GLU A 74 -5.98 12.37 1.17
CA GLU A 74 -6.29 11.02 1.62
C GLU A 74 -5.14 10.44 2.45
N ILE A 75 -3.89 10.67 2.01
CA ILE A 75 -2.69 10.21 2.71
C ILE A 75 -2.56 10.92 4.06
N ASP A 76 -2.65 12.24 4.09
CA ASP A 76 -2.53 13.03 5.31
C ASP A 76 -3.68 12.72 6.30
N GLY A 77 -4.91 12.56 5.79
CA GLY A 77 -6.05 12.16 6.60
C GLY A 77 -5.88 10.77 7.23
N ALA A 78 -5.45 9.79 6.45
CA ALA A 78 -5.19 8.45 6.96
C ALA A 78 -3.99 8.41 7.91
N ALA A 79 -2.92 9.13 7.59
CA ALA A 79 -1.74 9.25 8.46
C ALA A 79 -2.10 9.85 9.83
N ALA A 80 -2.88 10.93 9.85
CA ALA A 80 -3.37 11.56 11.08
C ALA A 80 -4.29 10.61 11.86
N LYS A 81 -5.22 9.94 11.19
CA LYS A 81 -6.17 8.98 11.80
C LYS A 81 -5.47 7.83 12.52
N TYR A 82 -4.37 7.33 11.97
CA TYR A 82 -3.65 6.18 12.52
C TYR A 82 -2.33 6.55 13.23
N GLY A 83 -2.03 7.85 13.39
CA GLY A 83 -0.82 8.30 14.06
C GLY A 83 0.47 7.84 13.36
N ILE A 84 0.50 7.93 12.03
CA ILE A 84 1.64 7.55 11.17
C ILE A 84 2.24 8.82 10.57
N ASP A 85 3.54 8.83 10.37
CA ASP A 85 4.20 9.88 9.59
C ASP A 85 3.67 9.86 8.14
N PRO A 86 3.06 10.96 7.64
CA PRO A 86 2.52 11.02 6.29
C PRO A 86 3.59 10.80 5.21
N ALA A 87 4.83 11.20 5.44
CA ALA A 87 5.94 10.95 4.53
C ALA A 87 6.25 9.44 4.43
N LEU A 88 6.16 8.70 5.55
CA LEU A 88 6.34 7.25 5.56
C LEU A 88 5.22 6.54 4.77
N LEU A 89 3.96 6.92 4.98
CA LEU A 89 2.83 6.35 4.26
C LEU A 89 2.93 6.65 2.75
N ARG A 90 3.35 7.86 2.40
CA ARG A 90 3.56 8.27 1.02
C ARG A 90 4.69 7.48 0.35
N GLY A 91 5.80 7.28 1.05
CA GLY A 91 6.93 6.47 0.59
C GLY A 91 6.53 5.01 0.34
N LEU A 92 5.69 4.45 1.22
CA LEU A 92 5.13 3.12 1.06
C LEU A 92 4.26 3.02 -0.21
N ILE A 93 3.31 3.94 -0.41
CA ILE A 93 2.43 3.96 -1.59
C ILE A 93 3.24 4.10 -2.88
N ARG A 94 4.28 4.95 -2.88
CA ARG A 94 5.19 5.08 -4.01
C ARG A 94 5.88 3.76 -4.33
N GLN A 95 6.35 3.04 -3.33
CA GLN A 95 7.02 1.75 -3.50
C GLN A 95 6.07 0.65 -3.97
N GLU A 96 4.83 0.64 -3.49
CA GLU A 96 3.85 -0.41 -3.81
C GLU A 96 3.27 -0.26 -5.22
N SER A 97 2.89 0.94 -5.62
CA SER A 97 2.12 1.16 -6.86
C SER A 97 2.60 2.32 -7.71
N ASN A 98 3.58 3.11 -7.24
CA ASN A 98 3.91 4.41 -7.83
C ASN A 98 2.66 5.29 -8.02
N PHE A 99 1.76 5.30 -7.04
CA PHE A 99 0.48 6.03 -7.03
C PHE A 99 -0.52 5.58 -8.11
N ASN A 100 -0.42 4.37 -8.63
CA ASN A 100 -1.40 3.82 -9.55
C ASN A 100 -2.54 3.12 -8.78
N PRO A 101 -3.77 3.66 -8.77
CA PRO A 101 -4.88 3.06 -8.03
C PRO A 101 -5.38 1.74 -8.65
N SER A 102 -5.06 1.49 -9.91
CA SER A 102 -5.41 0.25 -10.62
C SER A 102 -4.25 -0.75 -10.64
N ALA A 103 -3.21 -0.55 -9.83
CA ALA A 103 -2.10 -1.48 -9.78
C ALA A 103 -2.55 -2.84 -9.27
N GLY A 104 -2.07 -3.89 -9.95
CA GLY A 104 -2.30 -5.28 -9.55
C GLY A 104 -1.01 -6.08 -9.65
N SER A 105 -0.78 -6.99 -8.72
CA SER A 105 0.37 -7.90 -8.77
C SER A 105 -0.05 -9.28 -9.27
N PRO A 106 0.89 -10.08 -9.82
CA PRO A 106 0.61 -11.48 -10.17
C PRO A 106 0.17 -12.35 -9.00
N ALA A 107 0.47 -11.94 -7.76
CA ALA A 107 0.03 -12.60 -6.54
C ALA A 107 -1.37 -12.17 -6.10
N GLY A 108 -2.01 -11.23 -6.80
CA GLY A 108 -3.36 -10.74 -6.51
C GLY A 108 -3.42 -9.54 -5.56
N ALA A 109 -2.30 -8.91 -5.21
CA ALA A 109 -2.32 -7.65 -4.45
C ALA A 109 -2.88 -6.52 -5.32
N GLN A 110 -3.64 -5.58 -4.72
CA GLN A 110 -4.43 -4.59 -5.45
C GLN A 110 -4.30 -3.18 -4.87
N GLY A 111 -4.39 -2.19 -5.77
CA GLY A 111 -4.53 -0.78 -5.46
C GLY A 111 -3.25 -0.10 -5.01
N LEU A 112 -3.38 1.11 -4.48
CA LEU A 112 -2.27 2.01 -4.11
C LEU A 112 -1.30 1.39 -3.09
N CYS A 113 -1.82 0.68 -2.11
CA CYS A 113 -1.07 0.04 -1.02
C CYS A 113 -0.82 -1.46 -1.26
N GLN A 114 -1.15 -1.99 -2.44
CA GLN A 114 -0.97 -3.40 -2.81
C GLN A 114 -1.45 -4.39 -1.73
N LEU A 115 -2.70 -4.23 -1.32
CA LEU A 115 -3.30 -5.11 -0.32
C LEU A 115 -3.75 -6.43 -0.97
N MET A 116 -3.44 -7.54 -0.32
CA MET A 116 -4.03 -8.83 -0.68
C MET A 116 -5.54 -8.82 -0.40
N PRO A 117 -6.38 -9.48 -1.21
CA PRO A 117 -7.84 -9.46 -1.06
C PRO A 117 -8.34 -9.80 0.34
N GLY A 118 -7.78 -10.83 0.96
CA GLY A 118 -8.13 -11.21 2.34
C GLY A 118 -7.76 -10.12 3.35
N THR A 119 -6.61 -9.48 3.19
CA THR A 119 -6.18 -8.37 4.04
C THR A 119 -7.07 -7.14 3.84
N ALA A 120 -7.37 -6.77 2.59
CA ALA A 120 -8.26 -5.65 2.27
C ALA A 120 -9.64 -5.84 2.93
N ALA A 121 -10.25 -7.03 2.77
CA ALA A 121 -11.53 -7.35 3.36
C ALA A 121 -11.51 -7.31 4.90
N ALA A 122 -10.48 -7.88 5.54
CA ALA A 122 -10.32 -7.86 7.00
C ALA A 122 -10.13 -6.44 7.57
N LEU A 123 -9.60 -5.52 6.77
CA LEU A 123 -9.41 -4.11 7.13
C LEU A 123 -10.61 -3.23 6.80
N GLY A 124 -11.64 -3.77 6.11
CA GLY A 124 -12.86 -3.06 5.74
C GLY A 124 -12.80 -2.37 4.38
N CYS A 125 -11.80 -2.66 3.55
CA CYS A 125 -11.71 -2.17 2.18
C CYS A 125 -12.55 -3.06 1.26
N THR A 126 -13.67 -2.55 0.79
CA THR A 126 -14.61 -3.26 -0.09
C THR A 126 -14.31 -3.04 -1.58
N ASN A 127 -13.62 -1.95 -1.91
CA ASN A 127 -13.14 -1.66 -3.25
C ASN A 127 -11.64 -1.28 -3.21
N PRO A 128 -10.74 -2.24 -3.46
CA PRO A 128 -9.30 -1.97 -3.43
C PRO A 128 -8.78 -0.98 -4.48
N ASN A 129 -9.58 -0.68 -5.52
CA ASN A 129 -9.24 0.30 -6.54
C ASN A 129 -9.75 1.71 -6.20
N ASP A 130 -10.54 1.86 -5.14
CA ASP A 130 -10.91 3.16 -4.58
C ASP A 130 -9.74 3.71 -3.76
N PRO A 131 -9.19 4.89 -4.14
CA PRO A 131 -8.02 5.44 -3.47
C PRO A 131 -8.22 5.66 -1.97
N ALA A 132 -9.35 6.22 -1.56
CA ALA A 132 -9.59 6.55 -0.15
C ALA A 132 -9.70 5.28 0.70
N GLN A 133 -10.42 4.26 0.23
CA GLN A 133 -10.55 2.99 0.95
C GLN A 133 -9.22 2.24 1.03
N ASN A 134 -8.47 2.22 -0.08
CA ASN A 134 -7.21 1.49 -0.14
C ASN A 134 -6.13 2.15 0.73
N ILE A 135 -6.03 3.49 0.70
CA ILE A 135 -5.10 4.24 1.55
C ILE A 135 -5.46 4.09 3.04
N ASP A 136 -6.74 4.20 3.40
CA ASP A 136 -7.18 4.00 4.80
C ASP A 136 -6.83 2.60 5.30
N ALA A 137 -7.12 1.57 4.52
CA ALA A 137 -6.80 0.19 4.88
C ALA A 137 -5.28 -0.06 4.93
N GLY A 138 -4.51 0.48 3.98
CA GLY A 138 -3.05 0.38 3.96
C GLY A 138 -2.40 1.06 5.16
N ALA A 139 -2.87 2.25 5.53
CA ALA A 139 -2.44 2.95 6.72
C ALA A 139 -2.77 2.18 8.00
N LYS A 140 -3.99 1.65 8.11
CA LYS A 140 -4.38 0.79 9.22
C LYS A 140 -3.49 -0.44 9.35
N TYR A 141 -3.17 -1.09 8.23
CA TYR A 141 -2.27 -2.25 8.21
C TYR A 141 -0.85 -1.88 8.65
N LEU A 142 -0.30 -0.77 8.13
CA LEU A 142 1.01 -0.27 8.54
C LEU A 142 1.03 0.06 10.05
N ARG A 143 -0.03 0.69 10.61
CA ARG A 143 -0.14 0.95 12.04
C ARG A 143 -0.08 -0.33 12.85
N GLN A 144 -0.82 -1.36 12.44
CA GLN A 144 -0.78 -2.67 13.10
C GLN A 144 0.64 -3.28 13.12
N GLN A 145 1.40 -3.12 12.02
CA GLN A 145 2.78 -3.59 11.99
C GLN A 145 3.69 -2.75 12.92
N LEU A 146 3.52 -1.43 12.93
CA LEU A 146 4.27 -0.56 13.85
C LEU A 146 3.99 -0.94 15.32
N ASP A 147 2.73 -1.18 15.68
CA ASP A 147 2.36 -1.61 17.03
C ASP A 147 2.95 -2.98 17.39
N ALA A 148 2.89 -3.94 16.45
CA ALA A 148 3.40 -5.28 16.66
C ALA A 148 4.93 -5.34 16.87
N PHE A 149 5.64 -4.33 16.39
CA PHE A 149 7.11 -4.24 16.47
C PHE A 149 7.60 -3.04 17.28
N GLY A 150 6.78 -2.50 18.20
CA GLY A 150 7.18 -1.47 19.15
C GLY A 150 7.58 -0.13 18.51
N GLY A 151 7.03 0.20 17.36
CA GLY A 151 7.35 1.42 16.62
C GLY A 151 8.60 1.33 15.73
N ASP A 152 9.27 0.18 15.67
CA ASP A 152 10.41 -0.03 14.78
C ASP A 152 9.97 -0.01 13.32
N VAL A 153 10.24 1.10 12.64
CA VAL A 153 9.82 1.33 11.24
C VAL A 153 10.42 0.29 10.30
N SER A 154 11.69 -0.10 10.50
CA SER A 154 12.34 -1.07 9.62
C SER A 154 11.68 -2.45 9.73
N LYS A 155 11.37 -2.89 10.95
CA LYS A 155 10.65 -4.15 11.18
C LYS A 155 9.20 -4.09 10.71
N ALA A 156 8.53 -2.97 10.91
CA ALA A 156 7.15 -2.77 10.43
C ALA A 156 7.06 -2.83 8.91
N LEU A 157 7.97 -2.16 8.19
CA LEU A 157 8.05 -2.22 6.73
C LEU A 157 8.41 -3.63 6.24
N ALA A 158 9.35 -4.30 6.92
CA ALA A 158 9.68 -5.68 6.59
C ALA A 158 8.48 -6.62 6.82
N ALA A 159 7.69 -6.39 7.87
CA ALA A 159 6.48 -7.14 8.14
C ALA A 159 5.37 -6.84 7.12
N TYR A 160 5.25 -5.60 6.69
CA TYR A 160 4.33 -5.22 5.61
C TYR A 160 4.64 -5.99 4.31
N ASN A 161 5.92 -6.08 3.94
CA ASN A 161 6.35 -6.74 2.71
C ASN A 161 6.44 -8.27 2.84
N ALA A 162 7.11 -8.81 3.86
CA ALA A 162 7.40 -10.24 4.00
C ALA A 162 6.48 -10.98 4.98
N GLY A 163 5.56 -10.26 5.62
CA GLY A 163 4.71 -10.79 6.68
C GLY A 163 5.37 -10.75 8.08
N PRO A 164 4.56 -10.52 9.14
CA PRO A 164 5.06 -10.43 10.52
C PRO A 164 5.68 -11.74 11.03
N GLY A 165 5.27 -12.88 10.50
CA GLY A 165 5.84 -14.19 10.82
C GLY A 165 7.32 -14.30 10.46
N ALA A 166 7.69 -13.80 9.29
CA ALA A 166 9.08 -13.77 8.84
C ALA A 166 9.94 -12.89 9.77
N VAL A 167 9.46 -11.69 10.09
CA VAL A 167 10.18 -10.75 10.97
C VAL A 167 10.37 -11.32 12.38
N LYS A 168 9.35 -11.99 12.92
CA LYS A 168 9.45 -12.67 14.23
C LYS A 168 10.45 -13.83 14.20
N ARG A 169 10.43 -14.64 13.14
CA ARG A 169 11.36 -15.78 12.95
C ARG A 169 12.82 -15.35 12.94
N TYR A 170 13.12 -14.25 12.26
CA TYR A 170 14.49 -13.74 12.13
C TYR A 170 14.86 -12.71 13.22
N GLY A 171 13.93 -12.31 14.08
CA GLY A 171 14.16 -11.30 15.12
C GLY A 171 14.37 -9.88 14.57
N GLY A 172 14.16 -9.67 13.27
CA GLY A 172 14.40 -8.41 12.56
C GLY A 172 14.05 -8.49 11.09
N VAL A 173 14.61 -7.58 10.26
CA VAL A 173 14.44 -7.62 8.81
C VAL A 173 14.99 -8.95 8.27
N PRO A 174 14.17 -9.78 7.62
CA PRO A 174 14.61 -11.08 7.11
C PRO A 174 15.74 -10.91 6.06
N PRO A 175 16.62 -11.93 5.89
CA PRO A 175 17.69 -11.88 4.91
C PRO A 175 17.19 -12.15 3.48
N TYR A 176 16.03 -11.61 3.13
CA TYR A 176 15.46 -11.64 1.79
C TYR A 176 15.87 -10.37 1.05
N ALA A 177 16.58 -10.50 -0.07
CA ALA A 177 17.08 -9.36 -0.85
C ALA A 177 15.94 -8.39 -1.23
N GLU A 178 14.78 -8.92 -1.60
CA GLU A 178 13.58 -8.13 -1.92
C GLU A 178 13.12 -7.30 -0.73
N THR A 179 12.94 -7.91 0.45
CA THR A 179 12.47 -7.22 1.66
C THR A 179 13.46 -6.19 2.15
N GLN A 180 14.77 -6.49 2.11
CA GLN A 180 15.81 -5.53 2.48
C GLN A 180 15.83 -4.33 1.53
N ASN A 181 15.66 -4.55 0.22
CA ASN A 181 15.52 -3.48 -0.76
C ASN A 181 14.26 -2.65 -0.52
N TYR A 182 13.13 -3.30 -0.29
CA TYR A 182 11.86 -2.66 0.02
C TYR A 182 11.98 -1.70 1.20
N VAL A 183 12.52 -2.17 2.33
CA VAL A 183 12.70 -1.35 3.53
C VAL A 183 13.55 -0.10 3.23
N ARG A 184 14.68 -0.28 2.54
CA ARG A 184 15.56 0.85 2.17
C ARG A 184 14.85 1.85 1.26
N GLN A 185 14.14 1.37 0.24
CA GLN A 185 13.47 2.24 -0.73
C GLN A 185 12.33 3.04 -0.11
N VAL A 186 11.48 2.41 0.72
CA VAL A 186 10.40 3.12 1.40
C VAL A 186 10.95 4.22 2.32
N GLN A 187 12.01 3.92 3.09
CA GLN A 187 12.64 4.91 3.96
C GLN A 187 13.28 6.05 3.16
N ALA A 188 13.97 5.76 2.07
CA ALA A 188 14.55 6.77 1.20
C ALA A 188 13.48 7.71 0.60
N TYR A 189 12.36 7.15 0.14
CA TYR A 189 11.23 7.96 -0.33
C TYR A 189 10.60 8.80 0.79
N ALA A 190 10.47 8.25 1.99
CA ALA A 190 9.98 9.00 3.14
C ALA A 190 10.87 10.19 3.48
N ASP A 191 12.19 10.00 3.47
CA ASP A 191 13.16 11.08 3.72
C ASP A 191 13.11 12.16 2.63
N GLU A 192 12.95 11.76 1.37
CA GLU A 192 12.73 12.70 0.26
C GLU A 192 11.49 13.55 0.50
N TYR A 193 10.35 12.96 0.88
CA TYR A 193 9.10 13.69 1.15
C TYR A 193 9.19 14.60 2.39
N ARG A 194 9.87 14.18 3.45
CA ARG A 194 10.12 15.05 4.63
C ARG A 194 10.93 16.28 4.25
N SER A 195 11.97 16.10 3.44
CA SER A 195 12.82 17.21 2.97
C SER A 195 12.04 18.20 2.10
N GLN A 196 11.17 17.71 1.22
CA GLN A 196 10.31 18.55 0.38
C GLN A 196 9.34 19.37 1.22
N SER A 197 8.71 18.77 2.23
CA SER A 197 7.77 19.45 3.12
C SER A 197 8.44 20.55 3.95
N GLN A 198 9.70 20.40 4.31
CA GLN A 198 10.47 21.41 5.07
C GLN A 198 10.93 22.57 4.17
N SER A 199 11.04 22.35 2.87
CA SER A 199 11.52 23.34 1.91
C SER A 199 10.42 24.25 1.38
N GLN A 200 9.15 23.98 1.70
CA GLN A 200 8.05 24.87 1.32
C GLN A 200 8.02 26.10 2.25
N PRO A 201 8.15 27.33 1.72
CA PRO A 201 7.98 28.52 2.55
C PRO A 201 6.55 28.54 3.10
N VAL A 202 6.44 28.65 4.43
CA VAL A 202 5.15 28.92 5.08
C VAL A 202 4.57 30.19 4.43
N ALA A 203 3.44 30.03 3.74
CA ALA A 203 2.74 31.18 3.18
C ALA A 203 2.49 32.17 4.32
N ALA A 204 3.12 33.35 4.25
CA ALA A 204 2.91 34.39 5.25
C ALA A 204 1.40 34.68 5.33
N PRO A 205 0.84 34.85 6.53
CA PRO A 205 -0.56 35.20 6.67
C PRO A 205 -0.79 36.48 5.85
N ALA A 206 -1.82 36.45 5.01
CA ALA A 206 -2.19 37.60 4.19
C ALA A 206 -2.33 38.83 5.11
N ALA A 207 -1.58 39.89 4.82
CA ALA A 207 -1.67 41.14 5.56
C ALA A 207 -3.13 41.60 5.57
N PRO A 208 -3.68 42.06 6.71
CA PRO A 208 -5.02 42.59 6.75
C PRO A 208 -5.12 43.76 5.78
N GLY A 209 -6.06 43.67 4.86
CA GLY A 209 -6.32 44.72 3.88
C GLY A 209 -6.57 46.09 4.58
N PRO A 210 -6.27 47.21 3.91
CA PRO A 210 -6.47 48.55 4.48
C PRO A 210 -7.94 48.74 4.86
N LEU A 211 -8.16 49.18 6.08
CA LEU A 211 -9.50 49.49 6.60
C LEU A 211 -10.12 50.59 5.73
N PRO A 212 -11.42 50.54 5.41
CA PRO A 212 -12.08 51.60 4.67
C PRO A 212 -12.10 52.87 5.55
N TYR A 213 -11.45 53.92 5.09
CA TYR A 213 -11.57 55.23 5.69
C TYR A 213 -13.01 55.72 5.53
N SER A 214 -13.73 55.87 6.63
CA SER A 214 -14.96 56.64 6.68
C SER A 214 -14.59 58.13 6.55
N THR A 215 -14.90 58.74 5.42
CA THR A 215 -14.92 60.19 5.29
C THR A 215 -16.20 60.73 5.93
N VAL A 216 -16.03 61.55 6.96
CA VAL A 216 -17.07 62.41 7.55
C VAL A 216 -17.22 63.66 6.71
#